data_5daeb36722f4e872ff1e3e1fe5192ff8
#
_entry.id   5daeb36722f4e872ff1e3e1fe5192ff8
#
_cell.length_a   1.000
_cell.length_b   1.000
_cell.length_c   1.000
_cell.angle_alpha   90.00
_cell.angle_beta   90.00
_cell.angle_gamma   90.00
#
_symmetry.space_group_name_H-M   'P 1'
#
loop_
_entity.id
_entity.type
_entity.pdbx_description
1 polymer ?
#
loop_
_entity_poly.entity_id
_entity_poly.type
_entity_poly.pdbx_seq_one_letter_code
_entity_poly.pdbx_strand_id
1 'polypeptide(L)'
;TDISNILIQADEKMYEQKRKFHIYQARNVLKTQHQSERIPRDEEFTYDKNLLYDALVRSTDDYIYVCNMKTNTFRYTKAMVEEFDLPGEIIENAAAIWEEKVHEHDRGAFLESNQDVADGRTNSHCVEYRAKNRKGEWVWLRCRGYLERDANGEPSLFAGMITNLGMGMMVLGMDDFKHV
;
A
#
# COMPACT_ATOMS: atom_id res chain seq x y z
N THR A 1 -9.31 29.86 20.40
CA THR A 1 -8.66 28.59 20.77
C THR A 1 -9.59 27.41 20.60
N ASP A 2 -10.82 27.47 21.08
CA ASP A 2 -11.79 26.39 20.95
C ASP A 2 -12.25 26.18 19.49
N ILE A 3 -12.41 27.27 18.72
CA ILE A 3 -12.79 27.23 17.31
C ILE A 3 -11.68 26.58 16.46
N SER A 4 -10.41 26.89 16.72
CA SER A 4 -9.27 26.28 16.01
C SER A 4 -9.19 24.78 16.29
N ASN A 5 -9.43 24.33 17.52
CA ASN A 5 -9.44 22.91 17.87
C ASN A 5 -10.62 22.17 17.25
N ILE A 6 -11.79 22.80 17.19
CA ILE A 6 -12.99 22.23 16.53
C ILE A 6 -12.75 22.08 15.04
N LEU A 7 -12.12 23.04 14.37
CA LEU A 7 -11.77 22.97 12.95
C LEU A 7 -10.74 21.89 12.66
N ILE A 8 -9.72 21.75 13.50
CA ILE A 8 -8.72 20.68 13.38
C ILE A 8 -9.38 19.32 13.56
N GLN A 9 -10.24 19.15 14.56
CA GLN A 9 -10.97 17.89 14.79
C GLN A 9 -11.93 17.56 13.66
N ALA A 10 -12.62 18.57 13.09
CA ALA A 10 -13.48 18.39 11.93
C ALA A 10 -12.70 17.96 10.69
N ASP A 11 -11.54 18.56 10.45
CA ASP A 11 -10.65 18.16 9.36
C ASP A 11 -10.14 16.74 9.53
N GLU A 12 -9.69 16.37 10.71
CA GLU A 12 -9.23 15.00 11.02
C GLU A 12 -10.35 13.96 10.79
N LYS A 13 -11.56 14.27 11.23
CA LYS A 13 -12.72 13.40 11.05
C LYS A 13 -13.10 13.23 9.57
N MET A 14 -13.04 14.31 8.80
CA MET A 14 -13.27 14.30 7.36
C MET A 14 -12.21 13.46 6.62
N TYR A 15 -10.94 13.56 7.01
CA TYR A 15 -9.87 12.75 6.47
C TYR A 15 -10.04 11.27 6.77
N GLU A 16 -10.41 10.92 7.99
CA GLU A 16 -10.71 9.53 8.35
C GLU A 16 -11.85 8.95 7.52
N GLN A 17 -12.91 9.71 7.30
CA GLN A 17 -14.06 9.27 6.50
C GLN A 17 -13.67 9.10 5.03
N LYS A 18 -12.95 10.05 4.43
CA LYS A 18 -12.44 9.94 3.06
C LYS A 18 -11.53 8.73 2.90
N ARG A 19 -10.62 8.52 3.83
CA ARG A 19 -9.71 7.37 3.81
C ARG A 19 -10.48 6.05 3.87
N LYS A 20 -11.43 5.91 4.77
CA LYS A 20 -12.29 4.70 4.89
C LYS A 20 -13.06 4.45 3.60
N PHE A 21 -13.60 5.48 2.98
CA PHE A 21 -14.32 5.39 1.73
C PHE A 21 -13.41 4.92 0.58
N HIS A 22 -12.22 5.49 0.43
CA HIS A 22 -11.25 5.09 -0.58
C HIS A 22 -10.76 3.65 -0.38
N ILE A 23 -10.50 3.25 0.85
CA ILE A 23 -10.14 1.87 1.19
C ILE A 23 -11.27 0.91 0.80
N TYR A 24 -12.50 1.25 1.12
CA TYR A 24 -13.67 0.45 0.78
C TYR A 24 -13.86 0.30 -0.73
N GLN A 25 -13.76 1.39 -1.49
CA GLN A 25 -13.85 1.35 -2.95
C GLN A 25 -12.73 0.53 -3.57
N ALA A 26 -11.50 0.73 -3.15
CA ALA A 26 -10.36 -0.01 -3.68
C ALA A 26 -10.46 -1.51 -3.36
N ARG A 27 -10.91 -1.89 -2.16
CA ARG A 27 -11.18 -3.29 -1.81
C ARG A 27 -12.27 -3.91 -2.69
N ASN A 28 -13.32 -3.17 -2.97
CA ASN A 28 -14.42 -3.65 -3.83
C ASN A 28 -13.97 -3.84 -5.27
N VAL A 29 -13.20 -2.90 -5.83
CA VAL A 29 -12.62 -3.01 -7.17
C VAL A 29 -11.72 -4.24 -7.27
N LEU A 30 -10.82 -4.44 -6.31
CA LEU A 30 -9.94 -5.62 -6.27
C LEU A 30 -10.74 -6.92 -6.16
N LYS A 31 -11.75 -6.98 -5.29
CA LYS A 31 -12.63 -8.15 -5.17
C LYS A 31 -13.34 -8.49 -6.48
N THR A 32 -13.88 -7.48 -7.16
CA THR A 32 -14.59 -7.65 -8.43
C THR A 32 -13.64 -8.13 -9.53
N GLN A 33 -12.44 -7.57 -9.62
CA GLN A 33 -11.42 -8.01 -10.56
C GLN A 33 -10.99 -9.45 -10.33
N HIS A 34 -10.78 -9.85 -9.08
CA HIS A 34 -10.35 -11.21 -8.75
C HIS A 34 -11.47 -12.27 -8.87
N GLN A 35 -12.73 -11.89 -8.76
CA GLN A 35 -13.86 -12.81 -8.96
C GLN A 35 -14.12 -13.12 -10.43
N SER A 36 -13.76 -12.21 -11.34
CA SER A 36 -14.02 -12.36 -12.77
C SER A 36 -12.90 -13.05 -13.55
N GLU A 37 -11.69 -13.10 -12.99
CA GLU A 37 -10.53 -13.66 -13.69
C GLU A 37 -9.98 -14.88 -12.95
N ARG A 38 -10.40 -16.07 -13.40
CA ARG A 38 -9.48 -17.21 -13.34
C ARG A 38 -8.35 -16.89 -14.31
N ILE A 39 -7.20 -16.45 -13.77
CA ILE A 39 -5.98 -16.37 -14.56
C ILE A 39 -5.71 -17.80 -15.07
N PRO A 40 -5.83 -18.07 -16.39
CA PRO A 40 -5.49 -19.37 -16.90
C PRO A 40 -4.05 -19.64 -16.49
N ARG A 41 -3.77 -20.72 -15.79
CA ARG A 41 -2.41 -21.21 -15.65
C ARG A 41 -2.05 -21.76 -17.02
N ASP A 42 -1.51 -20.87 -17.84
CA ASP A 42 -1.11 -21.20 -19.18
C ASP A 42 0.21 -21.97 -19.08
N GLU A 43 0.13 -23.29 -19.03
CA GLU A 43 1.32 -24.15 -19.04
C GLU A 43 2.13 -23.96 -20.32
N GLU A 44 1.54 -23.36 -21.35
CA GLU A 44 2.18 -23.07 -22.62
C GLU A 44 2.93 -21.74 -22.67
N PHE A 45 2.63 -20.81 -21.75
CA PHE A 45 3.28 -19.51 -21.73
C PHE A 45 4.35 -19.41 -20.64
N THR A 46 5.58 -19.55 -21.03
CA THR A 46 6.73 -19.48 -20.12
C THR A 46 7.51 -18.19 -20.30
N TYR A 47 7.99 -17.64 -19.21
CA TYR A 47 8.84 -16.45 -19.19
C TYR A 47 9.76 -16.45 -17.98
N ASP A 48 10.83 -15.66 -18.07
CA ASP A 48 11.76 -15.46 -16.96
C ASP A 48 11.14 -14.52 -15.92
N LYS A 49 10.85 -15.04 -14.73
CA LYS A 49 10.20 -14.29 -13.64
C LYS A 49 11.06 -13.16 -13.09
N ASN A 50 12.40 -13.29 -13.14
CA ASN A 50 13.31 -12.23 -12.71
C ASN A 50 13.30 -11.06 -13.70
N LEU A 51 13.27 -11.37 -15.00
CA LEU A 51 13.12 -10.34 -16.04
C LEU A 51 11.76 -9.65 -15.97
N LEU A 52 10.71 -10.39 -15.62
CA LEU A 52 9.37 -9.82 -15.41
C LEU A 52 9.40 -8.75 -14.30
N TYR A 53 9.98 -9.07 -13.15
CA TYR A 53 10.12 -8.13 -12.04
C TYR A 53 10.85 -6.86 -12.48
N ASP A 54 11.99 -6.99 -13.14
CA ASP A 54 12.79 -5.87 -13.61
C ASP A 54 12.02 -5.01 -14.63
N ALA A 55 11.31 -5.65 -15.55
CA ALA A 55 10.50 -4.95 -16.55
C ALA A 55 9.36 -4.16 -15.90
N LEU A 56 8.66 -4.74 -14.93
CA LEU A 56 7.59 -4.06 -14.20
C LEU A 56 8.11 -2.87 -13.40
N VAL A 57 9.24 -3.01 -12.72
CA VAL A 57 9.88 -1.91 -11.97
C VAL A 57 10.21 -0.73 -12.90
N ARG A 58 10.72 -1.01 -14.10
CA ARG A 58 11.09 0.03 -15.08
C ARG A 58 9.89 0.63 -15.81
N SER A 59 8.73 -0.03 -15.79
CA SER A 59 7.55 0.38 -16.53
C SER A 59 6.63 1.34 -15.77
N THR A 60 6.86 1.55 -14.49
CA THR A 60 5.97 2.32 -13.61
C THR A 60 6.74 3.24 -12.68
N ASP A 61 6.11 4.36 -12.32
CA ASP A 61 6.58 5.24 -11.24
C ASP A 61 6.15 4.77 -9.86
N ASP A 62 5.25 3.79 -9.79
CA ASP A 62 4.85 3.17 -8.53
C ASP A 62 6.00 2.32 -7.96
N TYR A 63 6.03 2.19 -6.65
CA TYR A 63 7.00 1.34 -5.97
C TYR A 63 6.48 -0.09 -5.90
N ILE A 64 7.11 -0.99 -6.64
CA ILE A 64 6.80 -2.43 -6.56
C ILE A 64 7.46 -3.02 -5.32
N TYR A 65 6.72 -3.82 -4.57
CA TYR A 65 7.24 -4.58 -3.46
C TYR A 65 6.85 -6.05 -3.55
N VAL A 66 7.71 -6.90 -3.05
CA VAL A 66 7.50 -8.34 -2.97
C VAL A 66 7.89 -8.82 -1.58
N CYS A 67 7.03 -9.61 -0.96
CA CYS A 67 7.31 -10.27 0.31
C CYS A 67 7.28 -11.78 0.14
N ASN A 68 8.38 -12.42 0.53
CA ASN A 68 8.38 -13.85 0.77
C ASN A 68 7.75 -14.10 2.14
N MET A 69 6.52 -14.60 2.16
CA MET A 69 5.75 -14.79 3.40
C MET A 69 6.30 -15.90 4.28
N LYS A 70 7.07 -16.81 3.72
CA LYS A 70 7.67 -17.92 4.49
C LYS A 70 8.87 -17.48 5.31
N THR A 71 9.59 -16.49 4.82
CA THR A 71 10.78 -15.93 5.49
C THR A 71 10.53 -14.55 6.09
N ASN A 72 9.36 -13.96 5.85
CA ASN A 72 9.03 -12.57 6.22
C ASN A 72 10.06 -11.56 5.71
N THR A 73 10.54 -11.77 4.48
CA THR A 73 11.55 -10.92 3.83
C THR A 73 10.90 -10.11 2.72
N PHE A 74 11.04 -8.80 2.78
CA PHE A 74 10.54 -7.86 1.79
C PHE A 74 11.63 -7.42 0.83
N ARG A 75 11.27 -7.28 -0.44
CA ARG A 75 12.07 -6.61 -1.46
C ARG A 75 11.35 -5.35 -1.90
N TYR A 76 12.04 -4.21 -1.79
CA TYR A 76 11.60 -2.91 -2.26
C TYR A 76 12.46 -2.44 -3.42
N THR A 77 11.95 -1.49 -4.21
CA THR A 77 12.73 -0.87 -5.28
C THR A 77 13.76 0.12 -4.71
N LYS A 78 14.82 0.35 -5.48
CA LYS A 78 15.84 1.35 -5.13
C LYS A 78 15.22 2.75 -4.95
N ALA A 79 14.25 3.12 -5.80
CA ALA A 79 13.55 4.39 -5.70
C ALA A 79 12.84 4.56 -4.35
N MET A 80 12.20 3.50 -3.84
CA MET A 80 11.55 3.53 -2.53
C MET A 80 12.55 3.62 -1.38
N VAL A 81 13.65 2.89 -1.48
CA VAL A 81 14.76 2.96 -0.50
C VAL A 81 15.29 4.37 -0.40
N GLU A 82 15.50 5.04 -1.51
CA GLU A 82 16.01 6.42 -1.55
C GLU A 82 14.98 7.44 -1.02
N GLU A 83 13.72 7.31 -1.40
CA GLU A 83 12.67 8.26 -0.98
C GLU A 83 12.37 8.17 0.52
N PHE A 84 12.30 6.97 1.07
CA PHE A 84 11.89 6.75 2.46
C PHE A 84 13.03 6.39 3.42
N ASP A 85 14.25 6.48 2.96
CA ASP A 85 15.44 6.17 3.77
C ASP A 85 15.35 4.77 4.40
N LEU A 86 15.06 3.78 3.57
CA LEU A 86 15.03 2.40 4.01
C LEU A 86 16.46 1.84 4.15
N PRO A 87 16.70 0.85 5.00
CA PRO A 87 18.03 0.30 5.23
C PRO A 87 18.61 -0.46 4.03
N GLY A 88 17.78 -0.85 3.07
CA GLY A 88 18.20 -1.56 1.86
C GLY A 88 17.02 -2.04 1.05
N GLU A 89 17.27 -2.66 -0.09
CA GLU A 89 16.22 -3.21 -0.95
C GLU A 89 15.62 -4.49 -0.36
N ILE A 90 16.40 -5.27 0.38
CA ILE A 90 15.97 -6.49 1.05
C ILE A 90 15.90 -6.23 2.56
N ILE A 91 14.72 -6.40 3.14
CA ILE A 91 14.46 -6.07 4.54
C ILE A 91 13.73 -7.24 5.21
N GLU A 92 14.28 -7.72 6.31
CA GLU A 92 13.59 -8.62 7.21
C GLU A 92 12.74 -7.80 8.20
N ASN A 93 11.54 -8.30 8.50
CA ASN A 93 10.63 -7.66 9.45
C ASN A 93 10.36 -6.17 9.14
N ALA A 94 9.96 -5.87 7.91
CA ALA A 94 9.71 -4.51 7.44
C ALA A 94 8.59 -3.78 8.23
N ALA A 95 7.69 -4.51 8.87
CA ALA A 95 6.58 -3.92 9.62
C ALA A 95 7.05 -2.94 10.71
N ALA A 96 8.12 -3.29 11.44
CA ALA A 96 8.69 -2.43 12.48
C ALA A 96 9.24 -1.10 11.91
N ILE A 97 9.86 -1.15 10.74
CA ILE A 97 10.38 0.04 10.05
C ILE A 97 9.25 0.95 9.60
N TRP A 98 8.22 0.38 8.99
CA TRP A 98 7.07 1.14 8.53
C TRP A 98 6.23 1.71 9.66
N GLU A 99 6.10 1.00 10.76
CA GLU A 99 5.38 1.49 11.94
C GLU A 99 5.94 2.82 12.45
N GLU A 100 7.26 2.98 12.42
CA GLU A 100 7.91 4.24 12.80
C GLU A 100 7.73 5.35 11.77
N LYS A 101 7.63 5.01 10.49
CA LYS A 101 7.50 5.97 9.38
C LYS A 101 6.07 6.40 9.11
N VAL A 102 5.10 5.56 9.44
CA VAL A 102 3.67 5.85 9.22
C VAL A 102 3.17 6.83 10.27
N HIS A 103 2.41 7.83 9.83
CA HIS A 103 1.81 8.83 10.70
C HIS A 103 0.94 8.17 11.76
N GLU A 104 1.00 8.66 12.99
CA GLU A 104 0.32 8.04 14.14
C GLU A 104 -1.20 7.88 13.94
N HIS A 105 -1.84 8.85 13.26
CA HIS A 105 -3.28 8.77 12.95
C HIS A 105 -3.61 7.70 11.91
N ASP A 106 -2.64 7.24 11.14
CA ASP A 106 -2.84 6.26 10.07
C ASP A 106 -2.38 4.86 10.47
N ARG A 107 -1.64 4.73 11.59
CA ARG A 107 -1.10 3.44 12.07
C ARG A 107 -2.17 2.40 12.31
N GLY A 108 -3.30 2.80 12.89
CA GLY A 108 -4.42 1.89 13.15
C GLY A 108 -4.94 1.24 11.87
N ALA A 109 -5.20 2.02 10.83
CA ALA A 109 -5.67 1.52 9.56
C ALA A 109 -4.61 0.69 8.82
N PHE A 110 -3.35 1.10 8.92
CA PHE A 110 -2.22 0.36 8.36
C PHE A 110 -2.09 -1.03 8.99
N LEU A 111 -2.09 -1.10 10.32
CA LEU A 111 -2.01 -2.35 11.07
C LEU A 111 -3.22 -3.24 10.84
N GLU A 112 -4.43 -2.68 10.85
CA GLU A 112 -5.68 -3.41 10.60
C GLU A 112 -5.68 -4.06 9.21
N SER A 113 -5.27 -3.32 8.18
CA SER A 113 -5.21 -3.86 6.82
C SER A 113 -4.20 -5.00 6.69
N ASN A 114 -3.04 -4.88 7.34
CA ASN A 114 -2.05 -5.95 7.38
C ASN A 114 -2.57 -7.17 8.17
N GLN A 115 -3.24 -6.94 9.28
CA GLN A 115 -3.79 -8.00 10.11
C GLN A 115 -4.92 -8.76 9.41
N ASP A 116 -5.75 -8.09 8.63
CA ASP A 116 -6.81 -8.72 7.83
C ASP A 116 -6.25 -9.74 6.83
N VAL A 117 -5.12 -9.43 6.22
CA VAL A 117 -4.41 -10.34 5.31
C VAL A 117 -3.76 -11.49 6.09
N ALA A 118 -3.08 -11.18 7.18
CA ALA A 118 -2.42 -12.17 8.03
C ALA A 118 -3.41 -13.19 8.61
N ASP A 119 -4.59 -12.73 9.04
CA ASP A 119 -5.65 -13.59 9.61
C ASP A 119 -6.47 -14.35 8.56
N GLY A 120 -6.20 -14.13 7.29
CA GLY A 120 -6.92 -14.80 6.21
C GLY A 120 -8.34 -14.27 5.96
N ARG A 121 -8.70 -13.11 6.53
CA ARG A 121 -9.99 -12.48 6.26
C ARG A 121 -10.11 -11.97 4.83
N THR A 122 -9.00 -11.62 4.23
CA THR A 122 -8.89 -11.22 2.83
C THR A 122 -7.50 -11.57 2.30
N ASN A 123 -7.39 -11.80 1.00
CA ASN A 123 -6.10 -11.89 0.32
C ASN A 123 -5.67 -10.56 -0.31
N SER A 124 -6.57 -9.58 -0.35
CA SER A 124 -6.31 -8.26 -0.92
C SER A 124 -5.96 -7.26 0.18
N HIS A 125 -4.89 -6.51 -0.06
CA HIS A 125 -4.46 -5.40 0.80
C HIS A 125 -4.67 -4.10 0.05
N CYS A 126 -5.36 -3.14 0.67
CA CYS A 126 -5.47 -1.79 0.16
C CYS A 126 -5.60 -0.81 1.32
N VAL A 127 -4.67 0.12 1.40
CA VAL A 127 -4.65 1.14 2.46
C VAL A 127 -3.98 2.41 1.94
N GLU A 128 -4.52 3.55 2.36
CA GLU A 128 -3.88 4.85 2.19
C GLU A 128 -3.38 5.34 3.54
N TYR A 129 -2.16 5.84 3.58
CA TYR A 129 -1.52 6.34 4.80
C TYR A 129 -0.45 7.36 4.47
N ARG A 130 -0.15 8.18 5.44
CA ARG A 130 0.98 9.12 5.37
C ARG A 130 2.23 8.44 5.90
N ALA A 131 3.32 8.58 5.16
CA ALA A 131 4.64 8.13 5.58
C ALA A 131 5.63 9.28 5.49
N LYS A 132 6.58 9.28 6.40
CA LYS A 132 7.64 10.28 6.44
C LYS A 132 8.73 9.91 5.46
N ASN A 133 9.02 10.80 4.51
CA ASN A 133 10.08 10.60 3.55
C ASN A 133 11.45 10.97 4.14
N ARG A 134 12.51 10.78 3.33
CA ARG A 134 13.90 11.12 3.72
C ARG A 134 14.09 12.57 4.16
N LYS A 135 13.31 13.49 3.57
CA LYS A 135 13.37 14.93 3.89
C LYS A 135 12.60 15.30 5.15
N GLY A 136 11.93 14.34 5.78
CA GLY A 136 11.08 14.59 6.93
C GLY A 136 9.68 15.11 6.60
N GLU A 137 9.28 15.03 5.34
CA GLU A 137 7.97 15.46 4.86
C GLU A 137 6.97 14.31 4.90
N TRP A 138 5.71 14.62 5.20
CA TRP A 138 4.62 13.66 5.14
C TRP A 138 4.13 13.49 3.71
N VAL A 139 4.19 12.29 3.21
CA VAL A 139 3.78 11.91 1.85
C VAL A 139 2.63 10.92 1.95
N TRP A 140 1.56 11.15 1.19
CA TRP A 140 0.47 10.21 1.05
C TRP A 140 0.85 9.07 0.13
N LEU A 141 0.64 7.86 0.61
CA LEU A 141 0.87 6.62 -0.12
C LEU A 141 -0.43 5.82 -0.23
N ARG A 142 -0.63 5.20 -1.38
CA ARG A 142 -1.64 4.17 -1.57
C ARG A 142 -0.95 2.84 -1.80
N CYS A 143 -1.10 1.93 -0.86
CA CYS A 143 -0.55 0.59 -0.94
C CYS A 143 -1.64 -0.39 -1.40
N ARG A 144 -1.35 -1.15 -2.45
CA ARG A 144 -2.17 -2.24 -2.95
C ARG A 144 -1.34 -3.49 -3.05
N GLY A 145 -1.91 -4.62 -2.67
CA GLY A 145 -1.22 -5.87 -2.76
C GLY A 145 -2.17 -7.06 -2.72
N TYR A 146 -1.63 -8.21 -3.06
CA TYR A 146 -2.35 -9.46 -3.06
C TYR A 146 -1.49 -10.58 -2.47
N LEU A 147 -2.12 -11.41 -1.65
CA LEU A 147 -1.50 -12.56 -1.05
C LEU A 147 -1.81 -13.81 -1.85
N GLU A 148 -0.78 -14.44 -2.38
CA GLU A 148 -0.85 -15.76 -2.97
C GLU A 148 -0.55 -16.83 -1.92
N ARG A 149 -1.29 -17.93 -1.98
CA ARG A 149 -1.13 -19.07 -1.09
C ARG A 149 -0.55 -20.26 -1.85
N ASP A 150 0.17 -21.11 -1.14
CA ASP A 150 0.67 -22.37 -1.71
C ASP A 150 -0.45 -23.42 -1.80
N ALA A 151 -0.11 -24.62 -2.29
CA ALA A 151 -1.04 -25.72 -2.46
C ALA A 151 -1.71 -26.19 -1.14
N ASN A 152 -1.09 -25.90 0.00
CA ASN A 152 -1.61 -26.22 1.34
C ASN A 152 -2.47 -25.09 1.92
N GLY A 153 -2.68 -24.00 1.18
CA GLY A 153 -3.42 -22.82 1.65
C GLY A 153 -2.62 -21.89 2.54
N GLU A 154 -1.32 -22.12 2.70
CA GLU A 154 -0.45 -21.28 3.53
C GLU A 154 0.05 -20.05 2.75
N PRO A 155 0.18 -18.88 3.41
CA PRO A 155 0.74 -17.69 2.79
C PRO A 155 2.12 -17.95 2.19
N SER A 156 2.30 -17.61 0.92
CA SER A 156 3.53 -17.86 0.17
C SER A 156 4.18 -16.59 -0.34
N LEU A 157 3.43 -15.78 -1.07
CA LEU A 157 3.90 -14.57 -1.70
C LEU A 157 2.92 -13.42 -1.47
N PHE A 158 3.42 -12.27 -1.03
CA PHE A 158 2.65 -11.04 -0.97
C PHE A 158 3.34 -9.99 -1.83
N ALA A 159 2.66 -9.47 -2.83
CA ALA A 159 3.25 -8.53 -3.75
C ALA A 159 2.25 -7.45 -4.15
N GLY A 160 2.74 -6.29 -4.52
CA GLY A 160 1.90 -5.20 -4.94
C GLY A 160 2.65 -3.95 -5.33
N MET A 161 1.93 -2.86 -5.33
CA MET A 161 2.42 -1.55 -5.73
C MET A 161 2.02 -0.49 -4.70
N ILE A 162 2.92 0.44 -4.48
CA ILE A 162 2.68 1.63 -3.66
C ILE A 162 2.75 2.84 -4.57
N THR A 163 1.65 3.59 -4.64
CA THR A 163 1.56 4.83 -5.41
C THR A 163 1.87 6.00 -4.51
N ASN A 164 2.82 6.82 -4.90
CA ASN A 164 3.11 8.08 -4.23
C ASN A 164 2.11 9.13 -4.71
N LEU A 165 1.22 9.55 -3.81
CA LEU A 165 0.21 10.56 -4.06
C LEU A 165 0.72 11.97 -3.74
N GLY A 166 1.95 12.09 -3.28
CA GLY A 166 2.58 13.35 -2.92
C GLY A 166 2.04 13.97 -1.64
N MET A 167 2.41 15.20 -1.37
CA MET A 167 1.87 16.02 -0.28
C MET A 167 0.52 16.64 -0.66
N GLY A 168 0.13 16.53 -1.93
CA GLY A 168 -0.97 17.25 -2.56
C GLY A 168 -2.35 16.62 -2.42
N MET A 169 -2.55 15.52 -1.69
CA MET A 169 -3.92 15.05 -1.44
C MET A 169 -4.80 16.08 -0.73
N MET A 170 -4.20 16.96 0.08
CA MET A 170 -4.90 18.12 0.65
C MET A 170 -5.26 19.16 -0.43
N VAL A 171 -4.39 19.35 -1.42
CA VAL A 171 -4.58 20.32 -2.53
C VAL A 171 -5.59 19.78 -3.55
N LEU A 172 -5.51 18.51 -3.92
CA LEU A 172 -6.47 17.86 -4.82
C LEU A 172 -7.88 17.81 -4.21
N GLY A 173 -7.99 17.59 -2.91
CA GLY A 173 -9.28 17.67 -2.22
C GLY A 173 -9.87 19.08 -2.17
N MET A 174 -9.05 20.13 -2.30
CA MET A 174 -9.51 21.52 -2.39
C MET A 174 -9.86 21.95 -3.82
N ASP A 175 -9.19 21.38 -4.82
CA ASP A 175 -9.49 21.66 -6.23
C ASP A 175 -10.77 20.95 -6.71
N ASP A 176 -11.08 19.77 -6.18
CA ASP A 176 -12.35 19.09 -6.43
C ASP A 176 -13.56 19.88 -5.92
N PHE A 177 -13.38 20.77 -4.95
CA PHE A 177 -14.43 21.66 -4.45
C PHE A 177 -14.59 22.96 -5.25
N LYS A 178 -13.66 23.30 -6.15
CA LYS A 178 -13.72 24.50 -6.96
C LYS A 178 -14.50 24.33 -8.28
N HIS A 179 -14.86 23.10 -8.61
CA HIS A 179 -15.60 22.77 -9.85
C HIS A 179 -17.02 22.25 -9.60
N VAL A 180 -17.56 22.53 -8.42
CA VAL A 180 -18.97 22.26 -8.10
C VAL A 180 -19.72 23.58 -7.92
#